data_fa65f5d9564922fe65990dd0d833a5fa
#
_entry.id   fa65f5d9564922fe65990dd0d833a5fa
#
_cell.length_a   1.000
_cell.length_b   1.000
_cell.length_c   1.000
_cell.angle_alpha   90.00
_cell.angle_beta   90.00
_cell.angle_gamma   90.00
#
_symmetry.space_group_name_H-M   'P 1'
#
loop_
_entity.id
_entity.type
_entity.pdbx_description
1 polymer ?
#
loop_
_entity_poly.entity_id
_entity_poly.type
_entity_poly.pdbx_seq_one_letter_code
_entity_poly.pdbx_strand_id
1 'polypeptide(L)'
;MLPDDLTTLSRVLRDAAAPYTASQSTVLSAQPHARLVRYGTEAQLTAARVTGAVPVVLVPPLAVPAHCYDLAPGVRPGNSVVEFLLASGTIPYAIDFGDVSRADRHLGFEDYFDTIIPRAIGEVIADFTGRTDAVDLLAWSLGGTLSFLTAGNDPTLPIRSLMTVGTPLNYMKVPPYPLVRRVLAPTGGRPANYALAAMAGIPAPLVRLVYRSFAWDREVKKPWYILKNLNDPEALARMQVIDRFQRSLPGYPGKVAQQMLMNFIVRDELSTGVVHFDDVTVDLTSITAPVFMVGSHYDAIAPHAAVAHGETLFTAADHVEFHTVESSHLGMLTGAAAERETWPAIVAFRQRVDDAQR
;
A
#
# COMPACT_ATOMS: atom_id res chain seq x y z
N MET A 1 -13.62 24.63 30.51
CA MET A 1 -14.20 23.58 29.64
C MET A 1 -15.71 23.73 29.67
N LEU A 2 -16.34 24.00 28.54
CA LEU A 2 -17.80 24.10 28.41
C LEU A 2 -18.43 22.68 28.45
N PRO A 3 -19.75 22.56 28.74
CA PRO A 3 -20.44 21.23 28.74
C PRO A 3 -20.25 20.45 27.45
N ASP A 4 -20.18 21.12 26.30
CA ASP A 4 -19.95 20.50 24.99
C ASP A 4 -18.52 19.92 24.85
N ASP A 5 -17.53 20.56 25.47
CA ASP A 5 -16.14 20.05 25.52
C ASP A 5 -16.06 18.72 26.25
N LEU A 6 -16.79 18.57 27.37
CA LEU A 6 -16.85 17.35 28.15
C LEU A 6 -17.53 16.22 27.39
N THR A 7 -18.59 16.56 26.65
CA THR A 7 -19.32 15.60 25.80
C THR A 7 -18.43 15.10 24.67
N THR A 8 -17.71 16.01 23.99
CA THR A 8 -16.77 15.68 22.91
C THR A 8 -15.62 14.83 23.45
N LEU A 9 -15.03 15.22 24.57
CA LEU A 9 -13.95 14.43 25.21
C LEU A 9 -14.45 13.03 25.58
N SER A 10 -15.67 12.90 26.11
CA SER A 10 -16.30 11.60 26.42
C SER A 10 -16.48 10.73 25.17
N ARG A 11 -16.87 11.31 24.02
CA ARG A 11 -16.97 10.58 22.74
C ARG A 11 -15.60 10.12 22.24
N VAL A 12 -14.58 10.99 22.32
CA VAL A 12 -13.22 10.65 21.96
C VAL A 12 -12.70 9.51 22.83
N LEU A 13 -12.87 9.57 24.14
CA LEU A 13 -12.44 8.54 25.06
C LEU A 13 -13.16 7.20 24.87
N ARG A 14 -14.39 7.21 24.35
CA ARG A 14 -15.16 6.00 24.01
C ARG A 14 -14.91 5.49 22.59
N ASP A 15 -14.01 6.10 21.83
CA ASP A 15 -13.76 5.79 20.41
C ASP A 15 -15.00 5.94 19.50
N ALA A 16 -15.89 6.86 19.86
CA ALA A 16 -17.22 7.05 19.27
C ALA A 16 -17.37 8.36 18.46
N ALA A 17 -16.26 9.09 18.23
CA ALA A 17 -16.33 10.39 17.54
C ALA A 17 -16.48 10.24 16.01
N ALA A 18 -16.19 9.06 15.44
CA ALA A 18 -16.29 8.82 14.01
C ALA A 18 -17.19 7.63 13.69
N PRO A 19 -18.44 7.83 13.27
CA PRO A 19 -19.16 6.80 12.54
C PRO A 19 -18.39 6.57 11.22
N TYR A 20 -17.84 5.36 11.07
CA TYR A 20 -17.20 4.93 9.82
C TYR A 20 -18.28 4.32 8.92
N THR A 21 -18.51 4.92 7.77
CA THR A 21 -19.32 4.32 6.70
C THR A 21 -18.37 4.08 5.54
N ALA A 22 -18.05 2.82 5.25
CA ALA A 22 -17.23 2.46 4.10
C ALA A 22 -17.93 2.87 2.79
N SER A 23 -17.14 3.15 1.75
CA SER A 23 -17.66 3.37 0.40
C SER A 23 -18.46 2.16 -0.08
N GLN A 24 -19.46 2.40 -0.93
CA GLN A 24 -20.25 1.31 -1.49
C GLN A 24 -19.35 0.35 -2.26
N SER A 25 -19.50 -0.95 -2.01
CA SER A 25 -18.63 -1.97 -2.59
C SER A 25 -19.36 -3.29 -2.82
N THR A 26 -18.81 -4.06 -3.75
CA THR A 26 -19.27 -5.42 -4.08
C THR A 26 -18.09 -6.38 -3.96
N VAL A 27 -18.26 -7.48 -3.25
CA VAL A 27 -17.26 -8.56 -3.18
C VAL A 27 -17.40 -9.42 -4.43
N LEU A 28 -16.36 -9.51 -5.23
CA LEU A 28 -16.33 -10.32 -6.46
C LEU A 28 -15.86 -11.75 -6.16
N SER A 29 -14.84 -11.88 -5.33
CA SER A 29 -14.34 -13.16 -4.87
C SER A 29 -13.88 -13.09 -3.41
N ALA A 30 -13.98 -14.21 -2.69
CA ALA A 30 -13.63 -14.31 -1.28
C ALA A 30 -12.88 -15.62 -1.01
N GLN A 31 -11.64 -15.70 -1.50
CA GLN A 31 -10.75 -16.80 -1.17
C GLN A 31 -9.82 -16.41 -0.02
N PRO A 32 -9.24 -17.36 0.73
CA PRO A 32 -8.25 -17.07 1.74
C PRO A 32 -7.11 -16.21 1.17
N HIS A 33 -6.77 -15.13 1.85
CA HIS A 33 -5.73 -14.17 1.47
C HIS A 33 -5.87 -13.54 0.07
N ALA A 34 -7.06 -13.60 -0.54
CA ALA A 34 -7.31 -13.16 -1.91
C ALA A 34 -8.76 -12.72 -2.13
N ARG A 35 -9.29 -11.90 -1.21
CA ARG A 35 -10.60 -11.30 -1.40
C ARG A 35 -10.47 -10.11 -2.34
N LEU A 36 -11.29 -10.09 -3.41
CA LEU A 36 -11.35 -8.98 -4.35
C LEU A 36 -12.65 -8.18 -4.15
N VAL A 37 -12.50 -6.87 -3.99
CA VAL A 37 -13.61 -5.95 -3.75
C VAL A 37 -13.62 -4.87 -4.81
N ARG A 38 -14.73 -4.73 -5.54
CA ARG A 38 -15.00 -3.59 -6.43
C ARG A 38 -15.70 -2.50 -5.64
N TYR A 39 -15.25 -1.25 -5.78
CA TYR A 39 -15.93 -0.08 -5.23
C TYR A 39 -16.76 0.64 -6.29
N GLY A 40 -17.78 1.34 -5.81
CA GLY A 40 -18.70 2.13 -6.63
C GLY A 40 -20.02 1.43 -6.93
N THR A 41 -20.91 2.19 -7.56
CA THR A 41 -22.25 1.75 -7.98
C THR A 41 -22.22 1.12 -9.37
N GLU A 42 -23.24 0.35 -9.71
CA GLU A 42 -23.40 -0.18 -11.07
C GLU A 42 -23.53 0.93 -12.12
N ALA A 43 -24.10 2.09 -11.75
CA ALA A 43 -24.15 3.25 -12.64
C ALA A 43 -22.76 3.82 -12.95
N GLN A 44 -21.90 3.93 -11.94
CA GLN A 44 -20.51 4.37 -12.11
C GLN A 44 -19.71 3.37 -12.95
N LEU A 45 -19.88 2.07 -12.71
CA LEU A 45 -19.26 1.01 -13.50
C LEU A 45 -19.67 1.12 -14.98
N THR A 46 -20.98 1.27 -15.25
CA THR A 46 -21.48 1.42 -16.61
C THR A 46 -20.91 2.66 -17.28
N ALA A 47 -20.88 3.80 -16.57
CA ALA A 47 -20.30 5.04 -17.09
C ALA A 47 -18.81 4.88 -17.43
N ALA A 48 -18.03 4.25 -16.56
CA ALA A 48 -16.61 4.00 -16.77
C ALA A 48 -16.35 3.08 -17.98
N ARG A 49 -17.18 2.04 -18.17
CA ARG A 49 -17.12 1.18 -19.35
C ARG A 49 -17.41 1.93 -20.67
N VAL A 50 -18.39 2.84 -20.64
CA VAL A 50 -18.76 3.66 -21.81
C VAL A 50 -17.65 4.63 -22.19
N THR A 51 -17.01 5.27 -21.21
CA THR A 51 -15.90 6.21 -21.45
C THR A 51 -14.61 5.50 -21.86
N GLY A 52 -14.50 4.18 -21.64
CA GLY A 52 -13.26 3.43 -21.86
C GLY A 52 -12.21 3.69 -20.80
N ALA A 53 -12.64 4.09 -19.58
CA ALA A 53 -11.72 4.27 -18.47
C ALA A 53 -11.04 2.92 -18.12
N VAL A 54 -9.74 2.97 -17.80
CA VAL A 54 -9.01 1.78 -17.35
C VAL A 54 -9.24 1.58 -15.86
N PRO A 55 -9.63 0.38 -15.39
CA PRO A 55 -9.83 0.11 -13.98
C PRO A 55 -8.50 0.14 -13.20
N VAL A 56 -8.56 0.47 -11.91
CA VAL A 56 -7.39 0.51 -11.03
C VAL A 56 -7.47 -0.61 -9.99
N VAL A 57 -6.44 -1.45 -9.94
CA VAL A 57 -6.26 -2.45 -8.90
C VAL A 57 -5.43 -1.85 -7.78
N LEU A 58 -6.00 -1.78 -6.59
CA LEU A 58 -5.37 -1.29 -5.37
C LEU A 58 -4.69 -2.44 -4.65
N VAL A 59 -3.36 -2.38 -4.53
CA VAL A 59 -2.54 -3.43 -3.91
C VAL A 59 -1.99 -2.94 -2.57
N PRO A 60 -2.57 -3.37 -1.42
CA PRO A 60 -2.10 -2.96 -0.11
C PRO A 60 -0.82 -3.70 0.29
N PRO A 61 -0.08 -3.20 1.30
CA PRO A 61 0.98 -3.98 1.95
C PRO A 61 0.41 -5.24 2.65
N LEU A 62 1.20 -6.31 2.74
CA LEU A 62 0.76 -7.59 3.34
C LEU A 62 0.30 -7.48 4.80
N ALA A 63 0.94 -6.61 5.58
CA ALA A 63 0.56 -6.37 6.98
C ALA A 63 -0.37 -5.16 7.15
N VAL A 64 -1.20 -4.88 6.13
CA VAL A 64 -2.13 -3.75 6.13
C VAL A 64 -3.45 -4.17 5.50
N PRO A 65 -4.58 -3.92 6.17
CA PRO A 65 -5.88 -4.23 5.58
C PRO A 65 -6.20 -3.30 4.40
N ALA A 66 -6.93 -3.81 3.41
CA ALA A 66 -7.25 -3.10 2.16
C ALA A 66 -8.00 -1.78 2.37
N HIS A 67 -8.69 -1.61 3.50
CA HIS A 67 -9.36 -0.34 3.81
C HIS A 67 -8.39 0.83 4.06
N CYS A 68 -7.06 0.63 3.97
CA CYS A 68 -6.09 1.73 3.93
C CYS A 68 -6.37 2.73 2.79
N TYR A 69 -7.01 2.28 1.71
CA TYR A 69 -7.43 3.11 0.59
C TYR A 69 -8.78 3.81 0.78
N ASP A 70 -9.52 3.46 1.84
CA ASP A 70 -10.87 3.97 2.14
C ASP A 70 -11.03 4.26 3.63
N LEU A 71 -10.11 5.03 4.22
CA LEU A 71 -10.03 5.20 5.68
C LEU A 71 -11.18 6.00 6.29
N ALA A 72 -11.65 7.04 5.62
CA ALA A 72 -12.76 7.87 6.10
C ALA A 72 -13.46 8.55 4.93
N PRO A 73 -14.28 7.80 4.17
CA PRO A 73 -15.07 8.39 3.08
C PRO A 73 -15.97 9.51 3.60
N GLY A 74 -16.11 10.56 2.79
CA GLY A 74 -16.91 11.75 3.12
C GLY A 74 -16.27 12.72 4.09
N VAL A 75 -15.12 12.38 4.71
CA VAL A 75 -14.40 13.28 5.64
C VAL A 75 -13.34 14.08 4.89
N ARG A 76 -13.37 15.42 5.02
CA ARG A 76 -12.41 16.33 4.37
C ARG A 76 -11.33 16.83 5.33
N PRO A 77 -10.07 17.09 4.89
CA PRO A 77 -9.52 16.77 3.57
C PRO A 77 -9.47 15.26 3.32
N GLY A 78 -9.42 14.86 2.03
CA GLY A 78 -9.69 13.52 1.55
C GLY A 78 -8.91 12.39 2.21
N ASN A 79 -9.62 11.46 2.82
CA ASN A 79 -9.05 10.27 3.45
C ASN A 79 -9.41 8.97 2.71
N SER A 80 -10.01 9.08 1.52
CA SER A 80 -10.37 7.95 0.68
C SER A 80 -9.84 8.12 -0.74
N VAL A 81 -8.84 7.30 -1.09
CA VAL A 81 -8.36 7.13 -2.46
C VAL A 81 -9.47 6.58 -3.34
N VAL A 82 -10.30 5.70 -2.78
CA VAL A 82 -11.48 5.12 -3.45
C VAL A 82 -12.45 6.20 -3.91
N GLU A 83 -12.86 7.10 -3.01
CA GLU A 83 -13.75 8.21 -3.39
C GLU A 83 -13.15 9.11 -4.47
N PHE A 84 -11.85 9.38 -4.36
CA PHE A 84 -11.14 10.20 -5.33
C PHE A 84 -11.14 9.56 -6.73
N LEU A 85 -10.84 8.26 -6.82
CA LEU A 85 -10.83 7.52 -8.08
C LEU A 85 -12.25 7.45 -8.69
N LEU A 86 -13.27 7.17 -7.87
CA LEU A 86 -14.66 7.18 -8.32
C LEU A 86 -15.10 8.56 -8.84
N ALA A 87 -14.69 9.65 -8.17
CA ALA A 87 -14.97 11.00 -8.60
C ALA A 87 -14.25 11.37 -9.90
N SER A 88 -13.11 10.75 -10.20
CA SER A 88 -12.41 10.88 -11.49
C SER A 88 -12.95 9.98 -12.61
N GLY A 89 -14.04 9.27 -12.38
CA GLY A 89 -14.63 8.34 -13.36
C GLY A 89 -13.93 6.98 -13.48
N THR A 90 -13.05 6.66 -12.54
CA THR A 90 -12.28 5.41 -12.51
C THR A 90 -12.89 4.44 -11.49
N ILE A 91 -12.99 3.16 -11.83
CA ILE A 91 -13.46 2.12 -10.91
C ILE A 91 -12.27 1.49 -10.20
N PRO A 92 -12.16 1.63 -8.86
CA PRO A 92 -11.13 0.94 -8.09
C PRO A 92 -11.59 -0.45 -7.63
N TYR A 93 -10.64 -1.39 -7.69
CA TYR A 93 -10.75 -2.75 -7.17
C TYR A 93 -9.64 -2.94 -6.12
N ALA A 94 -9.97 -3.37 -4.93
CA ALA A 94 -8.96 -3.61 -3.90
C ALA A 94 -8.79 -5.12 -3.65
N ILE A 95 -7.54 -5.55 -3.58
CA ILE A 95 -7.19 -6.88 -3.10
C ILE A 95 -7.08 -6.80 -1.58
N ASP A 96 -7.77 -7.68 -0.88
CA ASP A 96 -7.68 -7.79 0.58
C ASP A 96 -7.00 -9.12 0.93
N PHE A 97 -5.78 -9.02 1.46
CA PHE A 97 -5.00 -10.19 1.87
C PHE A 97 -5.45 -10.76 3.22
N GLY A 98 -6.36 -10.05 3.92
CA GLY A 98 -6.94 -10.51 5.18
C GLY A 98 -5.96 -10.62 6.34
N ASP A 99 -6.41 -11.28 7.39
CA ASP A 99 -5.59 -11.54 8.57
C ASP A 99 -4.67 -12.75 8.35
N VAL A 100 -3.51 -12.71 9.00
CA VAL A 100 -2.50 -13.77 8.96
C VAL A 100 -2.42 -14.47 10.30
N SER A 101 -2.48 -15.79 10.27
CA SER A 101 -2.37 -16.70 11.41
C SER A 101 -1.08 -17.53 11.37
N ARG A 102 -0.84 -18.32 12.41
CA ARG A 102 0.29 -19.27 12.39
C ARG A 102 0.13 -20.39 11.35
N ALA A 103 -1.09 -20.68 10.91
CA ALA A 103 -1.34 -21.65 9.85
C ALA A 103 -0.77 -21.17 8.51
N ASP A 104 -0.70 -19.86 8.32
CA ASP A 104 -0.29 -19.21 7.06
C ASP A 104 1.24 -19.01 6.97
N ARG A 105 2.01 -19.58 7.92
CA ARG A 105 3.48 -19.42 7.98
C ARG A 105 4.24 -19.82 6.73
N HIS A 106 3.62 -20.63 5.88
CA HIS A 106 4.20 -21.14 4.63
C HIS A 106 4.04 -20.18 3.46
N LEU A 107 3.15 -19.18 3.57
CA LEU A 107 2.95 -18.21 2.51
C LEU A 107 4.20 -17.36 2.32
N GLY A 108 4.73 -17.35 1.10
CA GLY A 108 5.85 -16.56 0.63
C GLY A 108 5.41 -15.43 -0.29
N PHE A 109 6.35 -14.63 -0.76
CA PHE A 109 6.07 -13.58 -1.74
C PHE A 109 5.46 -14.15 -3.03
N GLU A 110 5.88 -15.36 -3.44
CA GLU A 110 5.43 -16.04 -4.65
C GLU A 110 3.93 -16.30 -4.64
N ASP A 111 3.36 -16.65 -3.48
CA ASP A 111 1.91 -16.85 -3.37
C ASP A 111 1.13 -15.58 -3.75
N TYR A 112 1.71 -14.40 -3.47
CA TYR A 112 1.08 -13.11 -3.75
C TYR A 112 1.36 -12.62 -5.17
N PHE A 113 2.63 -12.53 -5.57
CA PHE A 113 2.99 -11.91 -6.84
C PHE A 113 2.78 -12.83 -8.06
N ASP A 114 2.87 -14.15 -7.88
CA ASP A 114 2.74 -15.14 -8.96
C ASP A 114 1.34 -15.76 -9.06
N THR A 115 0.57 -15.72 -7.97
CA THR A 115 -0.75 -16.36 -7.93
C THR A 115 -1.89 -15.38 -7.63
N ILE A 116 -1.85 -14.68 -6.49
CA ILE A 116 -3.00 -13.90 -6.00
C ILE A 116 -3.23 -12.66 -6.86
N ILE A 117 -2.19 -11.84 -7.09
CA ILE A 117 -2.33 -10.60 -7.84
C ILE A 117 -2.65 -10.88 -9.32
N PRO A 118 -1.98 -11.80 -10.04
CA PRO A 118 -2.33 -12.15 -11.41
C PRO A 118 -3.78 -12.62 -11.57
N ARG A 119 -4.25 -13.47 -10.64
CA ARG A 119 -5.65 -13.90 -10.64
C ARG A 119 -6.60 -12.71 -10.42
N ALA A 120 -6.32 -11.83 -9.48
CA ALA A 120 -7.15 -10.65 -9.22
C ALA A 120 -7.22 -9.74 -10.46
N ILE A 121 -6.11 -9.56 -11.20
CA ILE A 121 -6.09 -8.84 -12.48
C ILE A 121 -7.05 -9.49 -13.48
N GLY A 122 -7.00 -10.82 -13.63
CA GLY A 122 -7.91 -11.56 -14.52
C GLY A 122 -9.38 -11.40 -14.11
N GLU A 123 -9.68 -11.48 -12.82
CA GLU A 123 -11.04 -11.28 -12.28
C GLU A 123 -11.55 -9.84 -12.51
N VAL A 124 -10.68 -8.84 -12.38
CA VAL A 124 -11.01 -7.42 -12.66
C VAL A 124 -11.36 -7.25 -14.14
N ILE A 125 -10.55 -7.78 -15.04
CA ILE A 125 -10.81 -7.71 -16.48
C ILE A 125 -12.13 -8.40 -16.84
N ALA A 126 -12.38 -9.57 -16.25
CA ALA A 126 -13.63 -10.32 -16.47
C ALA A 126 -14.86 -9.57 -15.94
N ASP A 127 -14.76 -8.89 -14.80
CA ASP A 127 -15.84 -8.07 -14.25
C ASP A 127 -16.01 -6.75 -15.03
N PHE A 128 -14.90 -6.08 -15.36
CA PHE A 128 -14.95 -4.75 -15.99
C PHE A 128 -15.43 -4.77 -17.43
N THR A 129 -15.50 -5.87 -18.13
CA THR A 129 -15.95 -6.06 -19.55
C THR A 129 -16.25 -4.74 -20.30
N GLY A 130 -15.22 -4.08 -20.80
CA GLY A 130 -15.32 -2.77 -21.42
C GLY A 130 -14.48 -2.68 -22.70
N ARG A 131 -14.03 -1.48 -23.02
CA ARG A 131 -13.16 -1.21 -24.18
C ARG A 131 -11.67 -1.49 -23.89
N THR A 132 -11.33 -1.81 -22.66
CA THR A 132 -9.95 -2.05 -22.24
C THR A 132 -9.79 -3.46 -21.71
N ASP A 133 -8.72 -4.11 -22.10
CA ASP A 133 -8.30 -5.43 -21.63
C ASP A 133 -7.10 -5.30 -20.67
N ALA A 134 -6.87 -4.12 -20.10
CA ALA A 134 -5.75 -3.84 -19.23
C ALA A 134 -6.19 -3.18 -17.91
N VAL A 135 -5.31 -3.21 -16.91
CA VAL A 135 -5.50 -2.56 -15.61
C VAL A 135 -4.32 -1.64 -15.28
N ASP A 136 -4.55 -0.61 -14.46
CA ASP A 136 -3.49 0.08 -13.74
C ASP A 136 -3.34 -0.53 -12.36
N LEU A 137 -2.11 -0.68 -11.87
CA LEU A 137 -1.86 -1.02 -10.47
C LEU A 137 -1.52 0.24 -9.68
N LEU A 138 -2.26 0.49 -8.60
CA LEU A 138 -1.92 1.53 -7.61
C LEU A 138 -1.63 0.85 -6.28
N ALA A 139 -0.40 0.96 -5.82
CA ALA A 139 0.09 0.23 -4.69
C ALA A 139 0.74 1.11 -3.63
N TRP A 140 0.65 0.72 -2.37
CA TRP A 140 1.27 1.42 -1.26
C TRP A 140 2.35 0.57 -0.59
N SER A 141 3.52 1.17 -0.30
CA SER A 141 4.58 0.55 0.49
C SER A 141 4.98 -0.84 -0.05
N LEU A 142 4.96 -1.89 0.76
CA LEU A 142 5.25 -3.27 0.34
C LEU A 142 4.29 -3.79 -0.76
N GLY A 143 3.09 -3.22 -0.87
CA GLY A 143 2.19 -3.51 -1.99
C GLY A 143 2.80 -3.11 -3.34
N GLY A 144 3.58 -2.03 -3.38
CA GLY A 144 4.34 -1.64 -4.56
C GLY A 144 5.45 -2.64 -4.90
N THR A 145 6.18 -3.16 -3.90
CA THR A 145 7.14 -4.24 -4.13
C THR A 145 6.45 -5.47 -4.74
N LEU A 146 5.28 -5.88 -4.21
CA LEU A 146 4.49 -6.97 -4.79
C LEU A 146 4.09 -6.69 -6.23
N SER A 147 3.63 -5.47 -6.53
CA SER A 147 3.23 -5.07 -7.89
C SER A 147 4.39 -5.10 -8.87
N PHE A 148 5.58 -4.65 -8.46
CA PHE A 148 6.79 -4.75 -9.28
C PHE A 148 7.23 -6.20 -9.47
N LEU A 149 7.18 -7.03 -8.41
CA LEU A 149 7.47 -8.45 -8.53
C LEU A 149 6.48 -9.15 -9.47
N THR A 150 5.20 -8.82 -9.41
CA THR A 150 4.17 -9.35 -10.32
C THR A 150 4.49 -9.01 -11.79
N ALA A 151 4.78 -7.74 -12.07
CA ALA A 151 5.04 -7.29 -13.43
C ALA A 151 6.39 -7.81 -13.99
N GLY A 152 7.42 -7.92 -13.12
CA GLY A 152 8.72 -8.47 -13.51
C GLY A 152 8.74 -10.00 -13.64
N ASN A 153 7.80 -10.69 -12.98
CA ASN A 153 7.66 -12.15 -13.06
C ASN A 153 6.91 -12.60 -14.34
N ASP A 154 5.86 -11.89 -14.67
CA ASP A 154 5.07 -12.17 -15.87
C ASP A 154 4.79 -10.90 -16.68
N PRO A 155 5.63 -10.62 -17.71
CA PRO A 155 5.47 -9.46 -18.58
C PRO A 155 4.28 -9.55 -19.53
N THR A 156 3.58 -10.70 -19.56
CA THR A 156 2.38 -10.90 -20.41
C THR A 156 1.09 -10.44 -19.72
N LEU A 157 1.16 -10.16 -18.42
CA LEU A 157 0.01 -9.64 -17.68
C LEU A 157 -0.43 -8.29 -18.28
N PRO A 158 -1.73 -8.08 -18.44
CA PRO A 158 -2.26 -6.86 -19.02
C PRO A 158 -2.20 -5.67 -18.04
N ILE A 159 -1.00 -5.33 -17.62
CA ILE A 159 -0.71 -4.18 -16.74
C ILE A 159 -0.33 -3.00 -17.62
N ARG A 160 -1.21 -1.99 -17.64
CA ARG A 160 -1.00 -0.78 -18.44
C ARG A 160 0.03 0.17 -17.80
N SER A 161 -0.04 0.33 -16.48
CA SER A 161 0.89 1.15 -15.72
C SER A 161 1.02 0.71 -14.27
N LEU A 162 2.15 1.07 -13.65
CA LEU A 162 2.48 0.79 -12.26
C LEU A 162 2.65 2.11 -11.49
N MET A 163 1.80 2.35 -10.50
CA MET A 163 1.85 3.54 -9.65
C MET A 163 2.08 3.13 -8.21
N THR A 164 3.12 3.65 -7.57
CA THR A 164 3.46 3.29 -6.20
C THR A 164 3.66 4.49 -5.30
N VAL A 165 3.23 4.37 -4.06
CA VAL A 165 3.36 5.39 -3.03
C VAL A 165 4.18 4.83 -1.88
N GLY A 166 5.32 5.45 -1.57
CA GLY A 166 6.17 5.08 -0.44
C GLY A 166 6.73 3.64 -0.52
N THR A 167 7.09 3.15 -1.71
CA THR A 167 7.63 1.80 -1.90
C THR A 167 9.15 1.81 -1.89
N PRO A 168 9.81 1.28 -0.83
CA PRO A 168 11.26 1.24 -0.79
C PRO A 168 11.79 0.15 -1.71
N LEU A 169 12.72 0.50 -2.59
CA LEU A 169 13.42 -0.41 -3.50
C LEU A 169 14.89 -0.63 -3.13
N ASN A 170 15.38 0.10 -2.11
CA ASN A 170 16.71 -0.10 -1.56
C ASN A 170 16.67 -0.04 -0.03
N TYR A 171 16.66 -1.22 0.60
CA TYR A 171 16.58 -1.34 2.06
C TYR A 171 17.86 -0.85 2.76
N MET A 172 19.00 -0.76 2.05
CA MET A 172 20.23 -0.20 2.61
C MET A 172 20.16 1.32 2.82
N LYS A 173 19.13 1.97 2.26
CA LYS A 173 18.81 3.38 2.51
C LYS A 173 17.74 3.58 3.58
N VAL A 174 17.28 2.50 4.22
CA VAL A 174 16.24 2.50 5.28
C VAL A 174 16.87 2.16 6.63
N PRO A 175 17.02 3.10 7.58
CA PRO A 175 17.45 2.77 8.94
C PRO A 175 16.42 1.87 9.65
N PRO A 176 16.82 0.84 10.43
CA PRO A 176 18.19 0.47 10.79
C PRO A 176 18.82 -0.64 9.93
N TYR A 177 18.27 -0.98 8.76
CA TYR A 177 18.66 -2.18 7.99
C TYR A 177 20.15 -2.26 7.60
N PRO A 178 20.88 -1.17 7.29
CA PRO A 178 22.32 -1.26 7.07
C PRO A 178 23.09 -1.84 8.27
N LEU A 179 22.68 -1.45 9.50
CA LEU A 179 23.25 -1.98 10.73
C LEU A 179 22.86 -3.45 10.93
N VAL A 180 21.59 -3.80 10.71
CA VAL A 180 21.10 -5.18 10.78
C VAL A 180 21.87 -6.07 9.84
N ARG A 181 22.04 -5.67 8.58
CA ARG A 181 22.86 -6.38 7.58
C ARG A 181 24.28 -6.60 8.06
N ARG A 182 24.94 -5.54 8.56
CA ARG A 182 26.31 -5.63 9.06
C ARG A 182 26.47 -6.65 10.20
N VAL A 183 25.50 -6.74 11.10
CA VAL A 183 25.50 -7.70 12.21
C VAL A 183 25.24 -9.13 11.72
N LEU A 184 24.37 -9.29 10.73
CA LEU A 184 23.96 -10.60 10.23
C LEU A 184 24.93 -11.17 9.16
N ALA A 185 25.66 -10.33 8.45
CA ALA A 185 26.53 -10.72 7.34
C ALA A 185 27.53 -11.86 7.71
N PRO A 186 28.22 -11.85 8.87
CA PRO A 186 29.18 -12.92 9.22
C PRO A 186 28.57 -14.32 9.28
N THR A 187 27.26 -14.42 9.55
CA THR A 187 26.53 -15.70 9.64
C THR A 187 25.65 -15.97 8.42
N GLY A 188 25.67 -15.06 7.43
CA GLY A 188 24.75 -15.08 6.29
C GLY A 188 23.27 -14.98 6.72
N GLY A 189 22.97 -14.39 7.89
CA GLY A 189 21.60 -14.24 8.42
C GLY A 189 20.95 -15.50 8.95
N ARG A 190 21.62 -16.67 8.87
CA ARG A 190 21.02 -17.98 9.23
C ARG A 190 20.38 -18.04 10.61
N PRO A 191 21.02 -17.59 11.72
CA PRO A 191 20.39 -17.67 13.05
C PRO A 191 19.11 -16.85 13.14
N ALA A 192 19.08 -15.64 12.56
CA ALA A 192 17.89 -14.79 12.52
C ALA A 192 16.78 -15.42 11.66
N ASN A 193 17.13 -16.03 10.53
CA ASN A 193 16.19 -16.73 9.68
C ASN A 193 15.54 -17.94 10.40
N TYR A 194 16.32 -18.75 11.13
CA TYR A 194 15.79 -19.82 11.96
C TYR A 194 14.86 -19.31 13.07
N ALA A 195 15.20 -18.16 13.69
CA ALA A 195 14.35 -17.54 14.70
C ALA A 195 12.99 -17.12 14.12
N LEU A 196 12.99 -16.49 12.95
CA LEU A 196 11.75 -16.12 12.24
C LEU A 196 10.91 -17.35 11.87
N ALA A 197 11.56 -18.42 11.39
CA ALA A 197 10.88 -19.69 11.12
C ALA A 197 10.21 -20.28 12.37
N ALA A 198 10.92 -20.28 13.50
CA ALA A 198 10.39 -20.77 14.78
C ALA A 198 9.21 -19.92 15.31
N MET A 199 9.22 -18.61 15.05
CA MET A 199 8.13 -17.70 15.40
C MET A 199 6.91 -17.85 14.47
N ALA A 200 7.04 -18.56 13.36
CA ALA A 200 6.04 -18.70 12.31
C ALA A 200 5.60 -17.36 11.69
N GLY A 201 6.48 -16.36 11.70
CA GLY A 201 6.26 -15.02 11.16
C GLY A 201 6.40 -13.89 12.19
N ILE A 202 5.96 -12.70 11.80
CA ILE A 202 5.94 -11.54 12.67
C ILE A 202 4.50 -11.34 13.16
N PRO A 203 4.22 -11.56 14.47
CA PRO A 203 2.85 -11.48 14.97
C PRO A 203 2.33 -10.03 14.96
N ALA A 204 1.03 -9.85 14.76
CA ALA A 204 0.36 -8.55 14.68
C ALA A 204 0.71 -7.57 15.83
N PRO A 205 0.80 -7.98 17.10
CA PRO A 205 1.21 -7.06 18.18
C PRO A 205 2.59 -6.46 17.97
N LEU A 206 3.55 -7.22 17.42
CA LEU A 206 4.90 -6.74 17.14
C LEU A 206 4.88 -5.77 15.94
N VAL A 207 4.14 -6.08 14.88
CA VAL A 207 3.94 -5.17 13.74
C VAL A 207 3.36 -3.83 14.23
N ARG A 208 2.30 -3.87 15.03
CA ARG A 208 1.66 -2.68 15.61
C ARG A 208 2.61 -1.86 16.47
N LEU A 209 3.46 -2.53 17.26
CA LEU A 209 4.48 -1.86 18.08
C LEU A 209 5.50 -1.12 17.22
N VAL A 210 6.01 -1.77 16.17
CA VAL A 210 6.97 -1.18 15.22
C VAL A 210 6.36 0.02 14.51
N TYR A 211 5.15 -0.10 13.96
CA TYR A 211 4.47 1.04 13.32
C TYR A 211 4.22 2.21 14.28
N ARG A 212 3.86 1.94 15.55
CA ARG A 212 3.73 2.99 16.56
C ARG A 212 5.06 3.67 16.88
N SER A 213 6.17 2.96 16.84
CA SER A 213 7.48 3.55 17.10
C SER A 213 7.88 4.58 16.02
N PHE A 214 7.49 4.38 14.78
CA PHE A 214 7.66 5.39 13.72
C PHE A 214 6.70 6.58 13.85
N ALA A 215 5.59 6.42 14.57
CA ALA A 215 4.61 7.48 14.84
C ALA A 215 4.75 8.10 16.25
N TRP A 216 5.89 7.90 16.92
CA TRP A 216 6.10 8.34 18.32
C TRP A 216 5.79 9.82 18.54
N ASP A 217 6.23 10.69 17.63
CA ASP A 217 5.98 12.13 17.69
C ASP A 217 4.47 12.47 17.72
N ARG A 218 3.68 11.72 16.95
CA ARG A 218 2.22 11.82 16.94
C ARG A 218 1.60 11.33 18.25
N GLU A 219 2.06 10.23 18.80
CA GLU A 219 1.54 9.70 20.07
C GLU A 219 1.80 10.65 21.24
N VAL A 220 2.98 11.26 21.31
CA VAL A 220 3.31 12.25 22.33
C VAL A 220 2.48 13.53 22.20
N LYS A 221 2.22 13.99 20.98
CA LYS A 221 1.43 15.22 20.70
C LYS A 221 -0.08 14.99 20.79
N LYS A 222 -0.55 13.76 20.84
CA LYS A 222 -1.98 13.40 20.79
C LYS A 222 -2.84 14.05 21.87
N PRO A 223 -2.45 14.08 23.18
CA PRO A 223 -3.25 14.74 24.19
C PRO A 223 -3.44 16.25 23.90
N TRP A 224 -2.35 16.90 23.44
CA TRP A 224 -2.41 18.30 23.04
C TRP A 224 -3.28 18.52 21.81
N TYR A 225 -3.20 17.63 20.83
CA TYR A 225 -4.03 17.67 19.63
C TYR A 225 -5.53 17.56 19.98
N ILE A 226 -5.91 16.65 20.88
CA ILE A 226 -7.28 16.51 21.36
C ILE A 226 -7.77 17.81 22.01
N LEU A 227 -6.98 18.39 22.95
CA LEU A 227 -7.35 19.63 23.64
C LEU A 227 -7.52 20.79 22.68
N LYS A 228 -6.64 20.91 21.67
CA LYS A 228 -6.71 21.99 20.68
C LYS A 228 -7.92 21.88 19.75
N ASN A 229 -8.40 20.65 19.48
CA ASN A 229 -9.45 20.39 18.50
C ASN A 229 -10.78 19.94 19.15
N LEU A 230 -11.03 20.25 20.43
CA LEU A 230 -12.30 19.90 21.10
C LEU A 230 -13.53 20.44 20.36
N ASN A 231 -13.39 21.56 19.68
CA ASN A 231 -14.45 22.19 18.89
C ASN A 231 -14.40 21.81 17.39
N ASP A 232 -13.53 20.89 16.99
CA ASP A 232 -13.44 20.34 15.62
C ASP A 232 -13.70 18.83 15.63
N PRO A 233 -14.98 18.42 15.54
CA PRO A 233 -15.35 17.00 15.55
C PRO A 233 -14.74 16.21 14.40
N GLU A 234 -14.53 16.84 13.22
CA GLU A 234 -13.93 16.18 12.06
C GLU A 234 -12.44 15.89 12.26
N ALA A 235 -11.69 16.83 12.85
CA ALA A 235 -10.30 16.60 13.19
C ALA A 235 -10.13 15.44 14.18
N LEU A 236 -11.00 15.35 15.19
CA LEU A 236 -11.02 14.25 16.15
C LEU A 236 -11.47 12.93 15.52
N ALA A 237 -12.44 12.96 14.61
CA ALA A 237 -12.87 11.80 13.85
C ALA A 237 -11.73 11.25 12.98
N ARG A 238 -11.01 12.10 12.24
CA ARG A 238 -9.82 11.71 11.45
C ARG A 238 -8.75 11.05 12.32
N MET A 239 -8.46 11.64 13.48
CA MET A 239 -7.50 11.06 14.42
C MET A 239 -7.91 9.66 14.84
N GLN A 240 -9.19 9.44 15.19
CA GLN A 240 -9.69 8.13 15.62
C GLN A 240 -9.68 7.09 14.50
N VAL A 241 -10.00 7.48 13.27
CA VAL A 241 -9.93 6.57 12.12
C VAL A 241 -8.50 6.04 11.95
N ILE A 242 -7.50 6.93 12.00
CA ILE A 242 -6.10 6.51 11.90
C ILE A 242 -5.69 5.62 13.09
N ASP A 243 -6.16 5.92 14.30
CA ASP A 243 -5.87 5.09 15.47
C ASP A 243 -6.50 3.68 15.37
N ARG A 244 -7.72 3.58 14.83
CA ARG A 244 -8.36 2.28 14.56
C ARG A 244 -7.60 1.52 13.48
N PHE A 245 -7.22 2.20 12.40
CA PHE A 245 -6.42 1.62 11.33
C PHE A 245 -5.11 1.04 11.87
N GLN A 246 -4.35 1.78 12.67
CA GLN A 246 -3.10 1.28 13.28
C GLN A 246 -3.32 0.09 14.22
N ARG A 247 -4.49 0.00 14.85
CA ARG A 247 -4.87 -1.15 15.70
C ARG A 247 -5.30 -2.38 14.91
N SER A 248 -5.69 -2.23 13.66
CA SER A 248 -6.16 -3.30 12.78
C SER A 248 -5.04 -3.98 11.97
N LEU A 249 -3.79 -3.51 12.07
CA LEU A 249 -2.67 -4.08 11.31
C LEU A 249 -2.48 -5.56 11.64
N PRO A 250 -2.50 -6.47 10.64
CA PRO A 250 -2.21 -7.89 10.79
C PRO A 250 -0.71 -8.17 10.94
N GLY A 251 -0.35 -9.44 11.04
CA GLY A 251 1.05 -9.90 11.05
C GLY A 251 1.61 -10.16 9.65
N TYR A 252 2.87 -10.61 9.61
CA TYR A 252 3.49 -11.14 8.39
C TYR A 252 3.59 -12.66 8.46
N PRO A 253 3.31 -13.38 7.36
CA PRO A 253 3.58 -14.82 7.25
C PRO A 253 5.05 -15.16 7.49
N GLY A 254 5.30 -16.39 7.94
CA GLY A 254 6.67 -16.82 8.28
C GLY A 254 7.63 -16.75 7.11
N LYS A 255 7.25 -17.32 5.97
CA LYS A 255 8.09 -17.33 4.76
C LYS A 255 8.31 -15.92 4.21
N VAL A 256 7.27 -15.07 4.18
CA VAL A 256 7.43 -13.65 3.79
C VAL A 256 8.46 -12.95 4.68
N ALA A 257 8.36 -13.09 6.00
CA ALA A 257 9.30 -12.45 6.92
C ALA A 257 10.76 -12.94 6.70
N GLN A 258 10.95 -14.23 6.43
CA GLN A 258 12.23 -14.82 6.11
C GLN A 258 12.79 -14.29 4.78
N GLN A 259 11.96 -14.22 3.74
CA GLN A 259 12.35 -13.70 2.42
C GLN A 259 12.69 -12.20 2.48
N MET A 260 11.91 -11.39 3.22
CA MET A 260 12.28 -9.98 3.46
C MET A 260 13.65 -9.87 4.11
N LEU A 261 13.90 -10.65 5.17
CA LEU A 261 15.20 -10.64 5.83
C LEU A 261 16.32 -11.06 4.89
N MET A 262 16.15 -12.18 4.19
CA MET A 262 17.23 -12.79 3.41
C MET A 262 17.46 -12.06 2.08
N ASN A 263 16.41 -11.83 1.31
CA ASN A 263 16.54 -11.29 -0.05
C ASN A 263 16.69 -9.77 -0.05
N PHE A 264 15.90 -9.03 0.78
CA PHE A 264 15.89 -7.57 0.73
C PHE A 264 16.92 -6.94 1.68
N ILE A 265 17.24 -7.59 2.83
CA ILE A 265 18.14 -7.01 3.82
C ILE A 265 19.53 -7.64 3.76
N VAL A 266 19.65 -8.97 3.86
CA VAL A 266 20.97 -9.63 3.92
C VAL A 266 21.65 -9.64 2.57
N ARG A 267 20.96 -10.06 1.50
CA ARG A 267 21.50 -10.13 0.13
C ARG A 267 21.36 -8.83 -0.63
N ASP A 268 20.42 -7.96 -0.23
CA ASP A 268 20.14 -6.68 -0.87
C ASP A 268 19.74 -6.80 -2.36
N GLU A 269 19.06 -7.89 -2.69
CA GLU A 269 18.70 -8.24 -4.06
C GLU A 269 17.74 -7.24 -4.70
N LEU A 270 16.78 -6.71 -3.91
CA LEU A 270 15.81 -5.75 -4.42
C LEU A 270 16.50 -4.48 -4.98
N SER A 271 17.61 -4.05 -4.38
CA SER A 271 18.35 -2.87 -4.85
C SER A 271 19.09 -3.09 -6.18
N THR A 272 19.31 -4.35 -6.56
CA THR A 272 19.93 -4.70 -7.84
C THR A 272 18.91 -4.89 -8.96
N GLY A 273 17.62 -4.96 -8.61
CA GLY A 273 16.51 -5.23 -9.53
C GLY A 273 16.28 -6.72 -9.83
N VAL A 274 17.15 -7.62 -9.36
CA VAL A 274 16.99 -9.07 -9.56
C VAL A 274 16.83 -9.76 -8.22
N VAL A 275 15.69 -10.43 -8.04
CA VAL A 275 15.32 -11.08 -6.76
C VAL A 275 15.13 -12.58 -6.98
N HIS A 276 15.81 -13.40 -6.16
CA HIS A 276 15.77 -14.85 -6.25
C HIS A 276 14.85 -15.41 -5.16
N PHE A 277 13.80 -16.07 -5.59
CA PHE A 277 12.93 -16.90 -4.75
C PHE A 277 13.26 -18.38 -4.98
N ASP A 278 12.59 -19.28 -4.24
CA ASP A 278 12.95 -20.71 -4.26
C ASP A 278 12.94 -21.30 -5.68
N ASP A 279 11.88 -21.04 -6.44
CA ASP A 279 11.66 -21.64 -7.77
C ASP A 279 11.63 -20.60 -8.90
N VAL A 280 11.75 -19.31 -8.60
CA VAL A 280 11.64 -18.25 -9.59
C VAL A 280 12.65 -17.11 -9.34
N THR A 281 13.16 -16.55 -10.41
CA THR A 281 13.96 -15.31 -10.39
C THR A 281 13.17 -14.22 -11.08
N VAL A 282 12.96 -13.11 -10.38
CA VAL A 282 12.23 -11.95 -10.89
C VAL A 282 13.21 -10.84 -11.25
N ASP A 283 13.11 -10.34 -12.47
CA ASP A 283 13.92 -9.23 -12.96
C ASP A 283 13.07 -7.98 -13.14
N LEU A 284 13.21 -7.04 -12.21
CA LEU A 284 12.48 -5.76 -12.24
C LEU A 284 12.98 -4.85 -13.37
N THR A 285 14.20 -5.07 -13.85
CA THR A 285 14.78 -4.23 -14.93
C THR A 285 14.13 -4.52 -16.28
N SER A 286 13.42 -5.64 -16.40
CA SER A 286 12.68 -6.06 -17.60
C SER A 286 11.27 -5.48 -17.71
N ILE A 287 10.79 -4.78 -16.67
CA ILE A 287 9.45 -4.15 -16.68
C ILE A 287 9.40 -3.07 -17.76
N THR A 288 8.47 -3.22 -18.70
CA THR A 288 8.24 -2.27 -19.81
C THR A 288 7.13 -1.28 -19.55
N ALA A 289 6.15 -1.64 -18.71
CA ALA A 289 5.03 -0.76 -18.36
C ALA A 289 5.53 0.57 -17.75
N PRO A 290 4.90 1.70 -18.06
CA PRO A 290 5.19 2.99 -17.43
C PRO A 290 5.09 2.93 -15.91
N VAL A 291 6.07 3.51 -15.21
CA VAL A 291 6.20 3.49 -13.75
C VAL A 291 6.09 4.90 -13.17
N PHE A 292 5.23 5.06 -12.17
CA PHE A 292 5.11 6.27 -11.38
C PHE A 292 5.38 5.95 -9.91
N MET A 293 6.26 6.73 -9.28
CA MET A 293 6.63 6.54 -7.89
C MET A 293 6.47 7.83 -7.09
N VAL A 294 5.93 7.72 -5.88
CA VAL A 294 5.83 8.84 -4.94
C VAL A 294 6.67 8.56 -3.70
N GLY A 295 7.52 9.52 -3.33
CA GLY A 295 8.35 9.45 -2.13
C GLY A 295 8.34 10.74 -1.33
N SER A 296 8.87 10.71 -0.10
CA SER A 296 8.93 11.87 0.78
C SER A 296 10.21 11.90 1.63
N HIS A 297 10.75 13.12 1.84
CA HIS A 297 11.83 13.33 2.80
C HIS A 297 11.39 13.21 4.26
N TYR A 298 10.09 13.27 4.52
CA TYR A 298 9.48 13.12 5.86
C TYR A 298 9.01 11.70 6.14
N ASP A 299 9.26 10.77 5.23
CA ASP A 299 8.91 9.36 5.42
C ASP A 299 10.02 8.63 6.17
N ALA A 300 9.72 8.21 7.40
CA ALA A 300 10.66 7.44 8.24
C ALA A 300 10.61 5.92 7.96
N ILE A 301 9.58 5.44 7.27
CA ILE A 301 9.39 4.01 6.95
C ILE A 301 10.04 3.66 5.61
N ALA A 302 9.77 4.49 4.58
CA ALA A 302 10.37 4.39 3.26
C ALA A 302 11.04 5.72 2.88
N PRO A 303 12.25 5.99 3.39
CA PRO A 303 12.96 7.24 3.12
C PRO A 303 13.06 7.54 1.63
N HIS A 304 12.96 8.83 1.27
CA HIS A 304 12.98 9.31 -0.11
C HIS A 304 14.03 8.61 -0.98
N ALA A 305 15.28 8.52 -0.49
CA ALA A 305 16.36 7.89 -1.24
C ALA A 305 16.13 6.38 -1.49
N ALA A 306 15.37 5.70 -0.63
CA ALA A 306 15.06 4.29 -0.81
C ALA A 306 13.99 4.08 -1.89
N VAL A 307 13.04 5.00 -2.01
CA VAL A 307 12.00 4.98 -3.06
C VAL A 307 12.58 5.48 -4.40
N ALA A 308 13.28 6.61 -4.41
CA ALA A 308 13.89 7.18 -5.60
C ALA A 308 14.92 6.26 -6.27
N HIS A 309 15.41 5.24 -5.56
CA HIS A 309 16.28 4.21 -6.15
C HIS A 309 15.62 3.51 -7.36
N GLY A 310 14.30 3.43 -7.40
CA GLY A 310 13.54 2.86 -8.52
C GLY A 310 13.81 3.53 -9.86
N GLU A 311 14.15 4.82 -9.89
CA GLU A 311 14.52 5.53 -11.12
C GLU A 311 15.73 4.90 -11.82
N THR A 312 16.57 4.18 -11.07
CA THR A 312 17.76 3.48 -11.61
C THR A 312 17.50 2.03 -11.98
N LEU A 313 16.37 1.45 -11.56
CA LEU A 313 16.05 0.04 -11.76
C LEU A 313 15.24 -0.23 -13.02
N PHE A 314 14.23 0.58 -13.31
CA PHE A 314 13.26 0.32 -14.38
C PHE A 314 13.79 0.78 -15.74
N THR A 315 14.88 0.15 -16.20
CA THR A 315 15.62 0.57 -17.40
C THR A 315 14.92 0.22 -18.71
N ALA A 316 14.02 -0.76 -18.71
CA ALA A 316 13.22 -1.14 -19.88
C ALA A 316 11.83 -0.45 -19.90
N ALA A 317 11.45 0.26 -18.83
CA ALA A 317 10.14 0.89 -18.78
C ALA A 317 10.04 2.03 -19.82
N ASP A 318 8.88 2.09 -20.50
CA ASP A 318 8.60 3.12 -21.49
C ASP A 318 8.70 4.54 -20.91
N HIS A 319 8.36 4.71 -19.65
CA HIS A 319 8.46 5.97 -18.93
C HIS A 319 8.61 5.71 -17.42
N VAL A 320 9.52 6.42 -16.77
CA VAL A 320 9.69 6.39 -15.30
C VAL A 320 9.56 7.82 -14.78
N GLU A 321 8.65 8.02 -13.83
CA GLU A 321 8.41 9.32 -13.19
C GLU A 321 8.46 9.19 -11.68
N PHE A 322 9.17 10.09 -11.03
CA PHE A 322 9.25 10.19 -9.58
C PHE A 322 8.70 11.53 -9.10
N HIS A 323 7.78 11.48 -8.13
CA HIS A 323 7.15 12.65 -7.54
C HIS A 323 7.46 12.74 -6.04
N THR A 324 7.93 13.90 -5.60
CA THR A 324 8.25 14.16 -4.19
C THR A 324 7.10 14.92 -3.52
N VAL A 325 6.61 14.40 -2.40
CA VAL A 325 5.55 15.00 -1.59
C VAL A 325 6.06 15.23 -0.16
N GLU A 326 5.79 16.36 0.42
CA GLU A 326 6.17 16.66 1.82
C GLU A 326 5.14 16.12 2.81
N SER A 327 5.19 14.81 3.10
CA SER A 327 4.25 14.16 4.02
C SER A 327 4.83 12.90 4.67
N SER A 328 4.17 12.39 5.72
CA SER A 328 4.51 11.10 6.32
C SER A 328 4.13 9.94 5.41
N HIS A 329 4.59 8.72 5.73
CA HIS A 329 4.31 7.50 4.96
C HIS A 329 2.82 7.29 4.64
N LEU A 330 1.95 7.40 5.64
CA LEU A 330 0.50 7.33 5.43
C LEU A 330 -0.04 8.61 4.80
N GLY A 331 0.53 9.76 5.14
CA GLY A 331 0.07 11.06 4.65
C GLY A 331 0.31 11.29 3.16
N MET A 332 1.20 10.54 2.51
CA MET A 332 1.34 10.50 1.05
C MET A 332 0.18 9.75 0.38
N LEU A 333 -0.39 8.76 1.06
CA LEU A 333 -1.51 7.97 0.54
C LEU A 333 -2.84 8.67 0.80
N THR A 334 -3.02 9.29 1.97
CA THR A 334 -4.31 9.80 2.44
C THR A 334 -4.15 11.09 3.24
N GLY A 335 -5.16 11.94 3.21
CA GLY A 335 -5.18 13.23 3.89
C GLY A 335 -4.83 14.42 3.01
N ALA A 336 -4.59 15.58 3.64
CA ALA A 336 -4.49 16.86 2.95
C ALA A 336 -3.33 16.94 1.92
N ALA A 337 -2.19 16.34 2.20
CA ALA A 337 -1.06 16.32 1.27
C ALA A 337 -1.37 15.41 0.06
N ALA A 338 -1.93 14.23 0.31
CA ALA A 338 -2.34 13.32 -0.76
C ALA A 338 -3.36 13.96 -1.70
N GLU A 339 -4.39 14.61 -1.14
CA GLU A 339 -5.44 15.28 -1.92
C GLU A 339 -4.90 16.44 -2.78
N ARG A 340 -3.90 17.20 -2.28
CA ARG A 340 -3.35 18.34 -3.01
C ARG A 340 -2.26 17.96 -4.02
N GLU A 341 -1.52 16.90 -3.78
CA GLU A 341 -0.27 16.60 -4.51
C GLU A 341 -0.27 15.19 -5.10
N THR A 342 -0.41 14.14 -4.28
CA THR A 342 -0.26 12.75 -4.75
C THR A 342 -1.36 12.34 -5.73
N TRP A 343 -2.61 12.57 -5.38
CA TRP A 343 -3.73 12.12 -6.21
C TRP A 343 -3.85 12.86 -7.54
N PRO A 344 -3.68 14.20 -7.60
CA PRO A 344 -3.60 14.90 -8.89
C PRO A 344 -2.43 14.43 -9.74
N ALA A 345 -1.27 14.14 -9.15
CA ALA A 345 -0.11 13.62 -9.89
C ALA A 345 -0.38 12.22 -10.47
N ILE A 346 -1.06 11.34 -9.73
CA ILE A 346 -1.50 10.02 -10.21
C ILE A 346 -2.43 10.17 -11.44
N VAL A 347 -3.43 11.06 -11.36
CA VAL A 347 -4.36 11.30 -12.48
C VAL A 347 -3.62 11.87 -13.69
N ALA A 348 -2.75 12.84 -13.48
CA ALA A 348 -1.95 13.44 -14.55
C ALA A 348 -1.02 12.42 -15.23
N PHE A 349 -0.40 11.51 -14.45
CA PHE A 349 0.40 10.42 -14.98
C PHE A 349 -0.45 9.47 -15.83
N ARG A 350 -1.59 9.00 -15.32
CA ARG A 350 -2.50 8.13 -16.07
C ARG A 350 -2.96 8.76 -17.39
N GLN A 351 -3.20 10.07 -17.39
CA GLN A 351 -3.58 10.79 -18.60
C GLN A 351 -2.45 10.84 -19.63
N ARG A 352 -1.19 11.03 -19.20
CA ARG A 352 -0.02 10.92 -20.10
C ARG A 352 0.11 9.53 -20.71
N VAL A 353 -0.14 8.47 -19.92
CA VAL A 353 -0.15 7.10 -20.44
C VAL A 353 -1.27 6.89 -21.47
N ASP A 354 -2.48 7.42 -21.21
CA ASP A 354 -3.60 7.39 -22.17
C ASP A 354 -3.25 8.09 -23.49
N ASP A 355 -2.61 9.26 -23.41
CA ASP A 355 -2.24 10.07 -24.59
C ASP A 355 -1.12 9.41 -25.41
N ALA A 356 -0.19 8.70 -24.74
CA ALA A 356 0.90 7.98 -25.41
C ALA A 356 0.42 6.70 -26.15
N GLN A 357 -0.73 6.14 -25.76
CA GLN A 357 -1.30 4.92 -26.36
C GLN A 357 -2.31 5.21 -27.48
N ARG A 358 -2.62 6.47 -27.74
CA ARG A 358 -3.49 6.93 -28.85
C ARG A 358 -2.69 7.21 -30.10
#